data_00b596d7730b4bff47c19e21e6b181b6
#
_entry.id   00b596d7730b4bff47c19e21e6b181b6
#
_cell.length_a   1.000
_cell.length_b   1.000
_cell.length_c   1.000
_cell.angle_alpha   90.00
_cell.angle_beta   90.00
_cell.angle_gamma   90.00
#
_symmetry.space_group_name_H-M   'P 1'
#
loop_
_entity.id
_entity.type
_entity.pdbx_description
1 polymer ?
#
loop_
_entity_poly.entity_id
_entity_poly.type
_entity_poly.pdbx_seq_one_letter_code
_entity_poly.pdbx_strand_id
1 'polypeptide(L)'
;MKKFIITIILGLLISSSVLARSTGCKEGNCDNGYGKWVYTDKTTYEWEWVKTKKHGKGIETWPNGYIYTGEFKNSVWSGQGILAFPDGSTYDGEWANGFMNGQGTFTWADGKKKSGIWKNGKLQE
;
A
#
# COMPACT_ATOMS: atom_id res chain seq x y z
N MET A 1 -31.82 26.18 -25.95
CA MET A 1 -32.33 25.65 -24.68
C MET A 1 -32.02 24.15 -24.50
N LYS A 2 -32.32 23.31 -25.48
CA LYS A 2 -32.05 21.86 -25.39
C LYS A 2 -30.56 21.50 -25.20
N LYS A 3 -29.66 22.25 -25.83
CA LYS A 3 -28.20 22.05 -25.69
C LYS A 3 -27.67 22.36 -24.29
N PHE A 4 -28.29 23.30 -23.58
CA PHE A 4 -27.90 23.69 -22.22
C PHE A 4 -28.26 22.63 -21.21
N ILE A 5 -29.44 21.99 -21.35
CA ILE A 5 -29.91 20.92 -20.47
C ILE A 5 -29.04 19.68 -20.61
N ILE A 6 -28.62 19.32 -21.83
CA ILE A 6 -27.76 18.18 -22.13
C ILE A 6 -26.38 18.37 -21.48
N THR A 7 -25.83 19.58 -21.52
CA THR A 7 -24.52 19.89 -20.94
C THR A 7 -24.55 19.77 -19.42
N ILE A 8 -25.63 20.20 -18.77
CA ILE A 8 -25.78 20.09 -17.30
C ILE A 8 -25.90 18.61 -16.86
N ILE A 9 -26.68 17.82 -17.59
CA ILE A 9 -26.86 16.39 -17.32
C ILE A 9 -25.53 15.64 -17.49
N LEU A 10 -24.75 15.99 -18.53
CA LEU A 10 -23.45 15.39 -18.77
C LEU A 10 -22.46 15.74 -17.65
N GLY A 11 -22.47 16.97 -17.16
CA GLY A 11 -21.66 17.41 -16.03
C GLY A 11 -22.00 16.69 -14.73
N LEU A 12 -23.28 16.47 -14.45
CA LEU A 12 -23.75 15.70 -13.29
C LEU A 12 -23.34 14.23 -13.36
N LEU A 13 -23.41 13.61 -14.53
CA LEU A 13 -22.97 12.23 -14.74
C LEU A 13 -21.46 12.07 -14.54
N ILE A 14 -20.67 13.03 -15.01
CA ILE A 14 -19.22 13.04 -14.83
C ILE A 14 -18.86 13.19 -13.35
N SER A 15 -19.54 14.09 -12.62
CA SER A 15 -19.27 14.30 -11.20
C SER A 15 -19.66 13.09 -10.37
N SER A 16 -20.76 12.42 -10.66
CA SER A 16 -21.17 11.21 -9.94
C SER A 16 -20.24 10.03 -10.24
N SER A 17 -19.71 9.91 -11.46
CA SER A 17 -18.75 8.87 -11.77
C SER A 17 -17.38 9.11 -11.12
N VAL A 18 -16.97 10.36 -10.94
CA VAL A 18 -15.75 10.71 -10.20
C VAL A 18 -15.91 10.39 -8.73
N LEU A 19 -17.06 10.68 -8.12
CA LEU A 19 -17.34 10.34 -6.71
C LEU A 19 -17.40 8.84 -6.49
N ALA A 20 -18.01 8.09 -7.40
CA ALA A 20 -18.09 6.62 -7.33
C ALA A 20 -16.71 5.95 -7.44
N ARG A 21 -15.72 6.64 -8.03
CA ARG A 21 -14.35 6.14 -8.17
C ARG A 21 -13.41 6.57 -7.03
N SER A 22 -13.91 7.15 -5.97
CA SER A 22 -13.08 7.61 -4.86
C SER A 22 -12.46 6.45 -4.07
N THR A 23 -13.07 5.28 -4.10
CA THR A 23 -12.61 4.06 -3.44
C THR A 23 -12.71 2.87 -4.38
N GLY A 24 -12.08 1.76 -4.03
CA GLY A 24 -12.12 0.51 -4.78
C GLY A 24 -10.99 0.36 -5.79
N CYS A 25 -11.15 -0.58 -6.71
CA CYS A 25 -10.15 -0.86 -7.75
C CYS A 25 -10.12 0.28 -8.78
N LYS A 26 -8.97 0.93 -8.88
CA LYS A 26 -8.76 2.10 -9.75
C LYS A 26 -8.18 1.72 -11.10
N GLU A 27 -7.31 0.73 -11.11
CA GLU A 27 -6.56 0.30 -12.28
C GLU A 27 -6.38 -1.20 -12.23
N GLY A 28 -6.33 -1.84 -13.41
CA GLY A 28 -5.99 -3.23 -13.57
C GLY A 28 -7.02 -4.19 -13.02
N ASN A 29 -6.55 -5.31 -12.49
CA ASN A 29 -7.36 -6.41 -11.97
C ASN A 29 -7.03 -6.65 -10.51
N CYS A 30 -7.86 -6.14 -9.61
CA CYS A 30 -7.67 -6.29 -8.17
C CYS A 30 -8.19 -7.62 -7.62
N ASP A 31 -8.56 -8.54 -8.48
CA ASP A 31 -8.90 -9.92 -8.11
C ASP A 31 -7.73 -10.87 -8.37
N ASN A 32 -7.15 -10.78 -9.57
CA ASN A 32 -6.01 -11.60 -9.98
C ASN A 32 -5.16 -10.84 -10.99
N GLY A 33 -3.91 -10.58 -10.64
CA GLY A 33 -2.95 -9.88 -11.48
C GLY A 33 -2.57 -8.52 -10.92
N TYR A 34 -2.19 -7.61 -11.80
CA TYR A 34 -1.83 -6.25 -11.42
C TYR A 34 -3.09 -5.40 -11.20
N GLY A 35 -3.14 -4.70 -10.08
CA GLY A 35 -4.23 -3.76 -9.81
C GLY A 35 -3.87 -2.75 -8.75
N LYS A 36 -4.58 -1.61 -8.76
CA LYS A 36 -4.45 -0.56 -7.78
C LYS A 36 -5.79 -0.34 -7.09
N TRP A 37 -5.79 -0.46 -5.79
CA TRP A 37 -6.98 -0.29 -4.95
C TRP A 37 -6.82 0.91 -4.02
N VAL A 38 -7.90 1.66 -3.83
CA VAL A 38 -7.98 2.73 -2.83
C VAL A 38 -9.06 2.36 -1.83
N TYR A 39 -8.65 2.29 -0.56
CA TYR A 39 -9.54 1.98 0.56
C TYR A 39 -10.29 3.22 1.05
N THR A 40 -11.31 3.02 1.86
CA THR A 40 -12.15 4.11 2.38
C THR A 40 -11.37 5.09 3.27
N ASP A 41 -10.34 4.62 3.97
CA ASP A 41 -9.45 5.43 4.80
C ASP A 41 -8.35 6.15 4.00
N LYS A 42 -8.37 6.03 2.64
CA LYS A 42 -7.39 6.55 1.70
C LYS A 42 -6.07 5.77 1.64
N THR A 43 -5.94 4.66 2.34
CA THR A 43 -4.85 3.71 2.11
C THR A 43 -4.91 3.21 0.69
N THR A 44 -3.76 3.05 0.05
CA THR A 44 -3.69 2.49 -1.30
C THR A 44 -2.83 1.24 -1.31
N TYR A 45 -3.19 0.28 -2.15
CA TYR A 45 -2.34 -0.86 -2.48
C TYR A 45 -2.23 -0.99 -3.99
N GLU A 46 -1.03 -1.18 -4.45
CA GLU A 46 -0.73 -1.31 -5.87
C GLU A 46 0.20 -2.50 -6.08
N TRP A 47 -0.18 -3.36 -6.93
CA TRP A 47 0.50 -4.38 -7.71
C TRP A 47 -0.18 -5.74 -7.68
N GLU A 48 0.43 -6.79 -7.10
CA GLU A 48 -0.03 -8.15 -7.33
C GLU A 48 -1.20 -8.56 -6.45
N TRP A 49 -2.21 -9.14 -7.06
CA TRP A 49 -3.41 -9.65 -6.41
C TRP A 49 -3.63 -11.11 -6.78
N VAL A 50 -4.03 -11.92 -5.82
CA VAL A 50 -4.47 -13.30 -6.03
C VAL A 50 -5.73 -13.53 -5.22
N LYS A 51 -6.84 -13.91 -5.90
CA LYS A 51 -8.14 -14.17 -5.27
C LYS A 51 -8.55 -13.03 -4.32
N THR A 52 -8.49 -11.78 -4.82
CA THR A 52 -8.83 -10.55 -4.08
C THR A 52 -7.93 -10.24 -2.89
N LYS A 53 -6.80 -10.93 -2.73
CA LYS A 53 -5.83 -10.70 -1.65
C LYS A 53 -4.53 -10.15 -2.20
N LYS A 54 -3.91 -9.24 -1.44
CA LYS A 54 -2.55 -8.77 -1.72
C LYS A 54 -1.62 -9.98 -1.67
N HIS A 55 -0.83 -10.18 -2.70
CA HIS A 55 0.05 -11.33 -2.80
C HIS A 55 1.24 -10.99 -3.69
N GLY A 56 2.40 -11.66 -3.47
CA GLY A 56 3.60 -11.34 -4.21
C GLY A 56 4.12 -9.96 -3.85
N LYS A 57 4.63 -9.20 -4.82
CA LYS A 57 5.20 -7.86 -4.57
C LYS A 57 4.13 -6.79 -4.66
N GLY A 58 4.26 -5.76 -3.81
CA GLY A 58 3.34 -4.64 -3.83
C GLY A 58 3.82 -3.44 -3.04
N ILE A 59 3.07 -2.35 -3.17
CA ILE A 59 3.31 -1.09 -2.45
C ILE A 59 2.02 -0.72 -1.74
N GLU A 60 2.10 -0.54 -0.43
CA GLU A 60 0.98 -0.10 0.39
C GLU A 60 1.32 1.25 1.01
N THR A 61 0.46 2.24 0.81
CA THR A 61 0.68 3.61 1.28
C THR A 61 -0.49 4.03 2.17
N TRP A 62 -0.17 4.50 3.38
CA TRP A 62 -1.17 5.01 4.32
C TRP A 62 -1.19 6.52 4.36
N PRO A 63 -2.36 7.12 4.65
CA PRO A 63 -2.48 8.59 4.73
C PRO A 63 -1.59 9.23 5.79
N ASN A 64 -1.23 8.49 6.85
CA ASN A 64 -0.34 8.97 7.91
C ASN A 64 1.14 8.98 7.55
N GLY A 65 1.49 8.56 6.31
CA GLY A 65 2.85 8.66 5.80
C GLY A 65 3.67 7.37 5.81
N TYR A 66 3.14 6.26 6.34
CA TYR A 66 3.81 4.96 6.21
C TYR A 66 3.72 4.43 4.79
N ILE A 67 4.82 3.86 4.29
CA ILE A 67 4.85 3.21 2.98
C ILE A 67 5.58 1.88 3.13
N TYR A 68 4.91 0.78 2.80
CA TYR A 68 5.53 -0.54 2.72
C TYR A 68 5.71 -0.92 1.26
N THR A 69 6.93 -1.32 0.91
CA THR A 69 7.28 -1.82 -0.42
C THR A 69 7.93 -3.18 -0.25
N GLY A 70 7.28 -4.23 -0.73
CA GLY A 70 7.85 -5.58 -0.58
C GLY A 70 6.85 -6.68 -0.86
N GLU A 71 7.10 -7.81 -0.22
CA GLU A 71 6.33 -9.03 -0.45
C GLU A 71 5.13 -9.13 0.48
N PHE A 72 4.06 -9.70 -0.06
CA PHE A 72 2.80 -9.97 0.64
C PHE A 72 2.43 -11.44 0.47
N LYS A 73 1.81 -11.99 1.49
CA LYS A 73 1.20 -13.31 1.43
C LYS A 73 -0.15 -13.25 2.14
N ASN A 74 -1.24 -13.51 1.39
CA ASN A 74 -2.61 -13.45 1.91
C ASN A 74 -2.89 -12.13 2.64
N SER A 75 -2.56 -11.00 1.98
CA SER A 75 -2.76 -9.63 2.47
C SER A 75 -1.89 -9.23 3.67
N VAL A 76 -0.89 -10.02 4.03
CA VAL A 76 0.01 -9.77 5.15
C VAL A 76 1.45 -9.58 4.65
N TRP A 77 2.20 -8.66 5.25
CA TRP A 77 3.62 -8.45 4.94
C TRP A 77 4.41 -9.71 5.25
N SER A 78 5.21 -10.13 4.31
CA SER A 78 5.95 -11.38 4.38
C SER A 78 7.22 -11.29 3.53
N GLY A 79 8.23 -12.14 3.79
CA GLY A 79 9.44 -12.17 2.99
C GLY A 79 10.25 -10.89 3.09
N GLN A 80 10.78 -10.38 1.98
CA GLN A 80 11.59 -9.17 1.94
C GLN A 80 10.73 -7.92 1.74
N GLY A 81 11.00 -6.87 2.50
CA GLY A 81 10.28 -5.62 2.37
C GLY A 81 10.94 -4.46 3.07
N ILE A 82 10.57 -3.25 2.64
CA ILE A 82 11.04 -1.99 3.20
C ILE A 82 9.82 -1.23 3.73
N LEU A 83 9.84 -0.87 5.00
CA LEU A 83 8.86 0.03 5.59
C LEU A 83 9.49 1.40 5.79
N ALA A 84 8.93 2.42 5.15
CA ALA A 84 9.29 3.81 5.38
C ALA A 84 8.32 4.40 6.40
N PHE A 85 8.88 5.02 7.43
CA PHE A 85 8.14 5.69 8.50
C PHE A 85 7.94 7.18 8.16
N PRO A 86 6.91 7.83 8.71
CA PRO A 86 6.66 9.24 8.44
C PRO A 86 7.80 10.18 8.81
N ASP A 87 8.63 9.82 9.79
CA ASP A 87 9.78 10.61 10.26
C ASP A 87 11.02 10.47 9.37
N GLY A 88 10.95 9.66 8.31
CA GLY A 88 12.09 9.40 7.41
C GLY A 88 12.93 8.20 7.78
N SER A 89 12.64 7.52 8.91
CA SER A 89 13.30 6.24 9.22
C SER A 89 12.80 5.14 8.28
N THR A 90 13.60 4.08 8.13
CA THR A 90 13.24 2.92 7.33
C THR A 90 13.66 1.62 8.02
N TYR A 91 12.90 0.56 7.78
CA TYR A 91 13.36 -0.81 8.05
C TYR A 91 13.42 -1.56 6.71
N ASP A 92 14.56 -2.18 6.46
CA ASP A 92 14.80 -2.98 5.25
C ASP A 92 15.22 -4.39 5.69
N GLY A 93 14.39 -5.37 5.43
CA GLY A 93 14.69 -6.73 5.82
C GLY A 93 13.54 -7.71 5.70
N GLU A 94 13.60 -8.75 6.51
CA GLU A 94 12.66 -9.86 6.50
C GLU A 94 11.43 -9.56 7.35
N TRP A 95 10.29 -10.07 6.89
CA TRP A 95 8.97 -9.91 7.50
C TRP A 95 8.29 -11.27 7.63
N ALA A 96 7.58 -11.46 8.70
CA ALA A 96 6.71 -12.61 8.89
C ALA A 96 5.48 -12.19 9.68
N ASN A 97 4.30 -12.57 9.19
CA ASN A 97 3.02 -12.28 9.82
C ASN A 97 2.80 -10.80 10.14
N GLY A 98 3.32 -9.90 9.28
CA GLY A 98 3.19 -8.46 9.46
C GLY A 98 4.18 -7.82 10.43
N PHE A 99 5.15 -8.58 10.94
CA PHE A 99 6.19 -8.09 11.85
C PHE A 99 7.58 -8.18 11.24
N MET A 100 8.46 -7.25 11.64
CA MET A 100 9.90 -7.37 11.38
C MET A 100 10.39 -8.66 12.02
N ASN A 101 10.93 -9.57 11.23
CA ASN A 101 11.27 -10.91 11.72
C ASN A 101 12.34 -11.53 10.82
N GLY A 102 13.51 -11.79 11.37
CA GLY A 102 14.68 -12.27 10.66
C GLY A 102 15.72 -11.18 10.49
N GLN A 103 16.54 -11.29 9.46
CA GLN A 103 17.64 -10.34 9.19
C GLN A 103 17.08 -9.01 8.67
N GLY A 104 17.53 -7.89 9.25
CA GLY A 104 17.10 -6.57 8.80
C GLY A 104 17.94 -5.44 9.33
N THR A 105 17.81 -4.28 8.68
CA THR A 105 18.52 -3.04 9.02
C THR A 105 17.51 -1.93 9.23
N PHE A 106 17.56 -1.32 10.40
CA PHE A 106 16.82 -0.11 10.70
C PHE A 106 17.73 1.11 10.49
N THR A 107 17.25 2.09 9.74
CA THR A 107 17.94 3.36 9.50
C THR A 107 17.09 4.49 10.07
N TRP A 108 17.64 5.23 11.04
CA TRP A 108 16.98 6.40 11.60
C TRP A 108 17.00 7.57 10.62
N ALA A 109 16.17 8.58 10.89
CA ALA A 109 16.07 9.77 10.05
C ALA A 109 17.40 10.54 9.94
N ASP A 110 18.27 10.45 10.95
CA ASP A 110 19.61 11.07 10.96
C ASP A 110 20.65 10.25 10.19
N GLY A 111 20.28 9.10 9.64
CA GLY A 111 21.17 8.23 8.87
C GLY A 111 21.88 7.15 9.67
N LYS A 112 21.76 7.15 11.00
CA LYS A 112 22.30 6.07 11.83
C LYS A 112 21.61 4.75 11.49
N LYS A 113 22.36 3.64 11.54
CA LYS A 113 21.86 2.31 11.18
C LYS A 113 22.12 1.31 12.27
N LYS A 114 21.22 0.33 12.38
CA LYS A 114 21.41 -0.83 13.23
C LYS A 114 20.90 -2.08 12.50
N SER A 115 21.81 -3.05 12.31
CA SER A 115 21.52 -4.30 11.61
C SER A 115 21.56 -5.45 12.61
N GLY A 116 20.78 -6.49 12.37
CA GLY A 116 20.78 -7.69 13.18
C GLY A 116 19.59 -8.56 12.92
N ILE A 117 19.32 -9.43 13.89
CA ILE A 117 18.17 -10.35 13.86
C ILE A 117 17.02 -9.72 14.62
N TRP A 118 15.87 -9.67 13.98
CA TRP A 118 14.63 -9.13 14.54
C TRP A 118 13.68 -10.26 14.87
N LYS A 119 12.87 -10.06 15.87
CA LYS A 119 11.83 -11.02 16.26
C LYS A 119 10.62 -10.25 16.76
N ASN A 120 9.48 -10.43 16.07
CA ASN A 120 8.22 -9.76 16.40
C ASN A 120 8.38 -8.26 16.59
N GLY A 121 9.13 -7.60 15.68
CA GLY A 121 9.34 -6.17 15.68
C GLY A 121 10.44 -5.66 16.62
N LYS A 122 11.18 -6.54 17.26
CA LYS A 122 12.25 -6.16 18.20
C LYS A 122 13.60 -6.70 17.77
N LEU A 123 14.61 -5.83 17.82
CA LEU A 123 15.99 -6.25 17.58
C LEU A 123 16.50 -7.12 18.72
N GLN A 124 17.06 -8.27 18.38
CA GLN A 124 17.66 -9.20 19.34
C GLN A 124 19.12 -8.78 19.61
N GLU A 125 19.44 -8.51 20.85
CA GLU A 125 20.78 -8.10 21.28
C GLU A 125 21.43 -9.13 22.18
#